data_42d0d717d4fa218b2d1b20dc3dc7519e
#
_entry.id   42d0d717d4fa218b2d1b20dc3dc7519e
#
_cell.length_a   1.000
_cell.length_b   1.000
_cell.length_c   1.000
_cell.angle_alpha   90.00
_cell.angle_beta   90.00
_cell.angle_gamma   90.00
#
_symmetry.space_group_name_H-M   'P 1'
#
loop_
_entity.id
_entity.type
_entity.pdbx_description
1 polymer ?
#
loop_
_entity_poly.entity_id
_entity_poly.type
_entity_poly.pdbx_seq_one_letter_code
_entity_poly.pdbx_strand_id
1 'polypeptide(L)'
;MTNSSERARTSGAVLALHDAVLGHPGAPVLDGVDLDVSAGEVLAVVGPSGCGKSTLLRTLAGLLPPLAGRVTQDGEPVRAPSAERALVFQEDALLPWRSLRANVELPLAVQGVPRAERRARAQAWLGRVGLDAHAAKLPHRVSGGQRQRAQLARALAGRPRAVLMDEPFGALDAQTRAGMQQLLVEVLGGTGATVVFVTHDVDEALFLADRVALLGTGRVLAVPRPREREAHDDPATTALRREVLASLGDAPLPAERP
;
A
#
# COMPACT_ATOMS: atom_id res chain seq x y z
N MET A 1 34.27 -3.59 -7.95
CA MET A 1 33.42 -2.38 -8.06
C MET A 1 31.98 -2.81 -8.31
N THR A 2 31.40 -3.49 -7.34
CA THR A 2 30.00 -3.96 -7.34
C THR A 2 29.30 -3.31 -6.17
N ASN A 3 28.10 -2.79 -6.38
CA ASN A 3 27.08 -2.60 -5.34
C ASN A 3 26.67 -1.21 -4.87
N SER A 4 26.89 -0.13 -5.56
CA SER A 4 26.12 1.08 -5.24
C SER A 4 24.69 1.03 -5.82
N SER A 5 24.53 0.49 -7.03
CA SER A 5 23.20 0.36 -7.70
C SER A 5 22.32 -0.73 -7.10
N GLU A 6 22.91 -1.77 -6.50
CA GLU A 6 22.16 -2.88 -5.89
C GLU A 6 21.71 -2.52 -4.45
N ARG A 7 22.52 -1.75 -3.70
CA ARG A 7 22.12 -1.18 -2.40
C ARG A 7 21.04 -0.11 -2.53
N ALA A 8 21.05 0.71 -3.60
CA ALA A 8 19.99 1.69 -3.86
C ALA A 8 18.63 1.03 -4.20
N ARG A 9 18.65 -0.19 -4.75
CA ARG A 9 17.41 -0.97 -5.04
C ARG A 9 16.81 -1.68 -3.83
N THR A 10 17.49 -1.75 -2.70
CA THR A 10 17.02 -2.40 -1.46
C THR A 10 16.53 -1.41 -0.41
N SER A 11 16.70 -0.10 -0.62
CA SER A 11 16.15 0.93 0.25
C SER A 11 14.77 1.39 -0.25
N GLY A 12 13.89 1.75 0.67
CA GLY A 12 12.59 2.36 0.38
C GLY A 12 12.74 3.64 -0.46
N ALA A 13 11.66 4.08 -1.06
CA ALA A 13 11.59 5.36 -1.74
C ALA A 13 11.10 6.45 -0.78
N VAL A 14 11.62 7.66 -0.90
CA VAL A 14 11.00 8.85 -0.29
C VAL A 14 9.88 9.31 -1.23
N LEU A 15 8.66 9.44 -0.72
CA LEU A 15 7.54 9.95 -1.48
C LEU A 15 7.09 11.29 -0.89
N ALA A 16 6.79 12.28 -1.73
CA ALA A 16 6.31 13.57 -1.26
C ALA A 16 5.25 14.17 -2.19
N LEU A 17 4.29 14.85 -1.57
CA LEU A 17 3.33 15.74 -2.21
C LEU A 17 3.57 17.14 -1.66
N HIS A 18 3.57 18.16 -2.53
CA HIS A 18 3.74 19.55 -2.14
C HIS A 18 2.67 20.39 -2.83
N ASP A 19 1.82 21.01 -2.01
CA ASP A 19 0.69 21.85 -2.45
C ASP A 19 -0.10 21.19 -3.58
N ALA A 20 -0.33 19.88 -3.45
CA ALA A 20 -0.85 19.06 -4.53
C ALA A 20 -2.37 19.11 -4.59
N VAL A 21 -2.90 19.43 -5.77
CA VAL A 21 -4.31 19.32 -6.10
C VAL A 21 -4.53 18.02 -6.86
N LEU A 22 -5.36 17.13 -6.32
CA LEU A 22 -5.57 15.80 -6.87
C LEU A 22 -7.01 15.59 -7.31
N GLY A 23 -7.19 14.91 -8.43
CA GLY A 23 -8.50 14.62 -8.99
C GLY A 23 -8.45 14.40 -10.50
N HIS A 24 -9.61 14.51 -11.13
CA HIS A 24 -9.73 14.51 -12.58
C HIS A 24 -9.88 15.95 -13.09
N PRO A 25 -9.50 16.25 -14.37
CA PRO A 25 -9.71 17.56 -14.95
C PRO A 25 -11.15 18.06 -14.77
N GLY A 26 -11.31 19.24 -14.17
CA GLY A 26 -12.62 19.81 -13.84
C GLY A 26 -13.32 19.23 -12.62
N ALA A 27 -12.71 18.24 -11.94
CA ALA A 27 -13.28 17.61 -10.75
C ALA A 27 -12.16 17.32 -9.70
N PRO A 28 -11.58 18.36 -9.07
CA PRO A 28 -10.63 18.19 -7.98
C PRO A 28 -11.32 17.50 -6.79
N VAL A 29 -10.62 16.61 -6.11
CA VAL A 29 -11.10 15.85 -4.94
C VAL A 29 -10.34 16.24 -3.70
N LEU A 30 -9.05 16.52 -3.83
CA LEU A 30 -8.17 16.97 -2.75
C LEU A 30 -7.46 18.23 -3.20
N ASP A 31 -7.33 19.20 -2.30
CA ASP A 31 -6.73 20.51 -2.56
C ASP A 31 -5.66 20.79 -1.50
N GLY A 32 -4.51 21.33 -1.92
CA GLY A 32 -3.43 21.75 -1.04
C GLY A 32 -2.85 20.59 -0.19
N VAL A 33 -2.64 19.42 -0.78
CA VAL A 33 -2.10 18.28 -0.02
C VAL A 33 -0.60 18.37 0.11
N ASP A 34 -0.13 18.47 1.36
CA ASP A 34 1.27 18.33 1.75
C ASP A 34 1.45 17.03 2.52
N LEU A 35 2.33 16.16 2.05
CA LEU A 35 2.59 14.87 2.67
C LEU A 35 4.00 14.38 2.33
N ASP A 36 4.78 14.05 3.35
CA ASP A 36 6.10 13.43 3.22
C ASP A 36 6.09 12.02 3.82
N VAL A 37 6.64 11.06 3.09
CA VAL A 37 6.80 9.67 3.51
C VAL A 37 8.26 9.28 3.40
N SER A 38 8.87 8.94 4.52
CA SER A 38 10.29 8.59 4.59
C SER A 38 10.58 7.21 3.97
N ALA A 39 11.82 7.00 3.54
CA ALA A 39 12.23 5.70 3.02
C ALA A 39 12.08 4.59 4.07
N GLY A 40 11.40 3.50 3.72
CA GLY A 40 11.13 2.36 4.60
C GLY A 40 10.02 2.59 5.63
N GLU A 41 9.37 3.75 5.63
CA GLU A 41 8.24 4.06 6.49
C GLU A 41 6.98 3.32 6.04
N VAL A 42 6.14 2.95 7.00
CA VAL A 42 4.76 2.49 6.78
C VAL A 42 3.81 3.61 7.19
N LEU A 43 3.21 4.28 6.23
CA LEU A 43 2.22 5.33 6.44
C LEU A 43 0.81 4.79 6.18
N ALA A 44 -0.10 4.96 7.14
CA ALA A 44 -1.53 4.80 6.92
C ALA A 44 -2.17 6.13 6.56
N VAL A 45 -3.06 6.13 5.60
CA VAL A 45 -3.93 7.27 5.27
C VAL A 45 -5.36 6.88 5.60
N VAL A 46 -5.94 7.57 6.58
CA VAL A 46 -7.28 7.31 7.07
C VAL A 46 -8.20 8.49 6.72
N GLY A 47 -9.44 8.18 6.39
CA GLY A 47 -10.44 9.17 6.06
C GLY A 47 -11.77 8.56 5.66
N PRO A 48 -12.87 9.33 5.62
CA PRO A 48 -14.18 8.84 5.24
C PRO A 48 -14.22 8.31 3.80
N SER A 49 -15.25 7.54 3.46
CA SER A 49 -15.46 7.07 2.10
C SER A 49 -15.64 8.26 1.14
N GLY A 50 -15.04 8.19 -0.03
CA GLY A 50 -15.14 9.25 -1.04
C GLY A 50 -14.22 10.46 -0.83
N CYS A 51 -13.46 10.56 0.27
CA CYS A 51 -12.60 11.73 0.54
C CYS A 51 -11.31 11.79 -0.32
N GLY A 52 -11.10 10.87 -1.26
CA GLY A 52 -9.96 10.94 -2.20
C GLY A 52 -8.79 9.99 -1.90
N LYS A 53 -8.91 9.03 -0.96
CA LYS A 53 -7.84 8.08 -0.62
C LYS A 53 -7.28 7.32 -1.84
N SER A 54 -8.15 6.74 -2.64
CA SER A 54 -7.74 6.02 -3.86
C SER A 54 -7.16 6.96 -4.93
N THR A 55 -7.62 8.21 -4.98
CA THR A 55 -7.06 9.25 -5.85
C THR A 55 -5.62 9.56 -5.45
N LEU A 56 -5.37 9.75 -4.15
CA LEU A 56 -4.03 9.94 -3.61
C LEU A 56 -3.09 8.80 -4.00
N LEU A 57 -3.51 7.55 -3.78
CA LEU A 57 -2.69 6.38 -4.15
C LEU A 57 -2.41 6.29 -5.65
N ARG A 58 -3.44 6.54 -6.49
CA ARG A 58 -3.28 6.52 -7.96
C ARG A 58 -2.32 7.62 -8.42
N THR A 59 -2.33 8.77 -7.78
CA THR A 59 -1.38 9.85 -8.09
C THR A 59 0.04 9.49 -7.65
N LEU A 60 0.23 8.95 -6.44
CA LEU A 60 1.53 8.43 -5.99
C LEU A 60 2.05 7.30 -6.91
N ALA A 61 1.16 6.46 -7.43
CA ALA A 61 1.52 5.40 -8.39
C ALA A 61 1.93 5.95 -9.77
N GLY A 62 1.60 7.21 -10.09
CA GLY A 62 1.79 7.81 -11.41
C GLY A 62 0.71 7.44 -12.42
N LEU A 63 -0.45 6.94 -11.95
CA LEU A 63 -1.61 6.61 -12.79
C LEU A 63 -2.48 7.84 -13.08
N LEU A 64 -2.46 8.83 -12.18
CA LEU A 64 -3.12 10.11 -12.34
C LEU A 64 -2.09 11.22 -12.15
N PRO A 65 -1.96 12.20 -13.06
CA PRO A 65 -1.14 13.36 -12.80
C PRO A 65 -1.82 14.26 -11.76
N PRO A 66 -1.08 14.98 -10.91
CA PRO A 66 -1.67 16.04 -10.10
C PRO A 66 -2.21 17.14 -11.00
N LEU A 67 -3.31 17.81 -10.60
CA LEU A 67 -3.91 18.95 -11.30
C LEU A 67 -3.09 20.22 -11.06
N ALA A 68 -2.50 20.37 -9.86
CA ALA A 68 -1.57 21.43 -9.51
C ALA A 68 -0.60 20.91 -8.44
N GLY A 69 0.43 21.70 -8.09
CA GLY A 69 1.47 21.29 -7.19
C GLY A 69 2.38 20.22 -7.77
N ARG A 70 2.99 19.38 -6.93
CA ARG A 70 3.93 18.35 -7.40
C ARG A 70 3.87 17.09 -6.53
N VAL A 71 4.14 15.96 -7.17
CA VAL A 71 4.32 14.66 -6.53
C VAL A 71 5.68 14.12 -6.95
N THR A 72 6.49 13.72 -5.97
CA THR A 72 7.86 13.29 -6.20
C THR A 72 8.16 11.94 -5.58
N GLN A 73 9.11 11.23 -6.18
CA GLN A 73 9.81 10.09 -5.60
C GLN A 73 11.30 10.41 -5.57
N ASP A 74 11.93 10.37 -4.39
CA ASP A 74 13.34 10.71 -4.21
C ASP A 74 13.71 12.10 -4.77
N GLY A 75 12.79 13.06 -4.70
CA GLY A 75 12.93 14.41 -5.24
C GLY A 75 12.58 14.54 -6.72
N GLU A 76 12.46 13.43 -7.47
CA GLU A 76 12.14 13.46 -8.89
C GLU A 76 10.62 13.40 -9.14
N PRO A 77 10.08 14.18 -10.09
CA PRO A 77 8.64 14.19 -10.35
C PRO A 77 8.09 12.83 -10.79
N VAL A 78 6.98 12.40 -10.18
CA VAL A 78 6.22 11.21 -10.58
C VAL A 78 5.37 11.56 -11.81
N ARG A 79 5.79 11.11 -12.99
CA ARG A 79 5.11 11.42 -14.27
C ARG A 79 4.35 10.25 -14.88
N ALA A 80 4.71 9.03 -14.52
CA ALA A 80 4.14 7.80 -15.08
C ALA A 80 4.28 6.63 -14.09
N PRO A 81 3.53 5.53 -14.29
CA PRO A 81 3.76 4.29 -13.55
C PRO A 81 5.19 3.77 -13.70
N SER A 82 5.72 3.17 -12.64
CA SER A 82 7.09 2.63 -12.61
C SER A 82 7.09 1.26 -11.91
N ALA A 83 8.01 0.38 -12.31
CA ALA A 83 8.24 -0.89 -11.62
C ALA A 83 8.75 -0.73 -10.17
N GLU A 84 9.19 0.48 -9.80
CA GLU A 84 9.61 0.80 -8.43
C GLU A 84 8.43 1.08 -7.49
N ARG A 85 7.23 1.31 -8.02
CA ARG A 85 5.99 1.54 -7.27
C ARG A 85 4.97 0.46 -7.58
N ALA A 86 4.73 -0.45 -6.65
CA ALA A 86 3.69 -1.46 -6.78
C ALA A 86 2.37 -0.94 -6.20
N LEU A 87 1.27 -1.15 -6.91
CA LEU A 87 -0.08 -0.85 -6.44
C LEU A 87 -0.84 -2.15 -6.18
N VAL A 88 -1.36 -2.28 -4.96
CA VAL A 88 -2.28 -3.32 -4.51
C VAL A 88 -3.67 -2.71 -4.48
N PHE A 89 -4.58 -3.19 -5.32
CA PHE A 89 -5.94 -2.70 -5.42
C PHE A 89 -6.84 -3.33 -4.34
N GLN A 90 -7.95 -2.70 -4.04
CA GLN A 90 -8.97 -3.20 -3.13
C GLN A 90 -9.50 -4.57 -3.58
N GLU A 91 -9.79 -4.71 -4.88
CA GLU A 91 -10.04 -6.01 -5.49
C GLU A 91 -8.73 -6.73 -5.80
N ASP A 92 -8.75 -8.08 -5.85
CA ASP A 92 -7.52 -8.86 -6.03
C ASP A 92 -6.80 -8.62 -7.37
N ALA A 93 -7.49 -8.06 -8.36
CA ALA A 93 -6.96 -7.68 -9.67
C ALA A 93 -6.02 -8.72 -10.32
N LEU A 94 -6.14 -10.00 -9.93
CA LEU A 94 -5.41 -11.10 -10.56
C LEU A 94 -5.97 -11.36 -11.95
N LEU A 95 -5.10 -11.69 -12.89
CA LEU A 95 -5.51 -12.09 -14.24
C LEU A 95 -6.20 -13.47 -14.16
N PRO A 96 -7.53 -13.55 -14.40
CA PRO A 96 -8.31 -14.75 -14.11
C PRO A 96 -7.95 -15.95 -15.00
N TRP A 97 -7.36 -15.70 -16.17
CA TRP A 97 -6.88 -16.72 -17.11
C TRP A 97 -5.44 -17.19 -16.86
N ARG A 98 -4.76 -16.64 -15.83
CA ARG A 98 -3.40 -17.03 -15.44
C ARG A 98 -3.41 -17.74 -14.10
N SER A 99 -2.54 -18.75 -13.94
CA SER A 99 -2.32 -19.37 -12.63
C SER A 99 -1.78 -18.34 -11.61
N LEU A 100 -1.86 -18.65 -10.31
CA LEU A 100 -1.29 -17.78 -9.28
C LEU A 100 0.19 -17.51 -9.52
N ARG A 101 0.97 -18.56 -9.87
CA ARG A 101 2.39 -18.38 -10.23
C ARG A 101 2.58 -17.46 -11.43
N ALA A 102 1.80 -17.64 -12.50
CA ALA A 102 1.91 -16.79 -13.69
C ALA A 102 1.49 -15.34 -13.43
N ASN A 103 0.60 -15.10 -12.45
CA ASN A 103 0.30 -13.75 -11.96
C ASN A 103 1.50 -13.15 -11.22
N VAL A 104 2.16 -13.92 -10.34
CA VAL A 104 3.33 -13.45 -9.58
C VAL A 104 4.56 -13.26 -10.49
N GLU A 105 4.69 -14.03 -11.57
CA GLU A 105 5.74 -13.86 -12.59
C GLU A 105 5.61 -12.55 -13.40
N LEU A 106 4.42 -11.93 -13.43
CA LEU A 106 4.13 -10.81 -14.31
C LEU A 106 5.06 -9.59 -14.11
N PRO A 107 5.22 -9.03 -12.90
CA PRO A 107 6.13 -7.89 -12.69
C PRO A 107 7.59 -8.23 -13.06
N LEU A 108 8.02 -9.46 -12.79
CA LEU A 108 9.35 -9.94 -13.16
C LEU A 108 9.52 -10.01 -14.69
N ALA A 109 8.44 -10.38 -15.40
CA ALA A 109 8.45 -10.40 -16.88
C ALA A 109 8.58 -8.99 -17.45
N VAL A 110 7.87 -8.02 -16.88
CA VAL A 110 7.96 -6.61 -17.27
C VAL A 110 9.37 -6.05 -17.04
N GLN A 111 10.05 -6.52 -16.00
CA GLN A 111 11.44 -6.15 -15.69
C GLN A 111 12.49 -6.90 -16.55
N GLY A 112 12.06 -7.75 -17.49
CA GLY A 112 12.99 -8.50 -18.35
C GLY A 112 13.70 -9.67 -17.69
N VAL A 113 13.29 -10.12 -16.49
CA VAL A 113 13.92 -11.25 -15.78
C VAL A 113 13.77 -12.54 -16.62
N PRO A 114 14.82 -13.36 -16.79
CA PRO A 114 14.74 -14.60 -17.55
C PRO A 114 13.69 -15.58 -17.02
N ARG A 115 13.05 -16.35 -17.92
CA ARG A 115 11.89 -17.21 -17.57
C ARG A 115 12.16 -18.21 -16.43
N ALA A 116 13.32 -18.85 -16.42
CA ALA A 116 13.68 -19.82 -15.38
C ALA A 116 13.76 -19.14 -14.00
N GLU A 117 14.40 -17.98 -13.95
CA GLU A 117 14.54 -17.18 -12.74
C GLU A 117 13.21 -16.61 -12.26
N ARG A 118 12.34 -16.12 -13.18
CA ARG A 118 10.98 -15.65 -12.83
C ARG A 118 10.20 -16.74 -12.13
N ARG A 119 10.24 -17.96 -12.68
CA ARG A 119 9.52 -19.11 -12.11
C ARG A 119 10.01 -19.44 -10.70
N ALA A 120 11.32 -19.45 -10.48
CA ALA A 120 11.90 -19.70 -9.17
C ALA A 120 11.54 -18.62 -8.16
N ARG A 121 11.66 -17.33 -8.54
CA ARG A 121 11.30 -16.18 -7.69
C ARG A 121 9.81 -16.17 -7.36
N ALA A 122 8.94 -16.40 -8.34
CA ALA A 122 7.50 -16.45 -8.13
C ALA A 122 7.10 -17.61 -7.20
N GLN A 123 7.73 -18.78 -7.34
CA GLN A 123 7.49 -19.91 -6.44
C GLN A 123 7.93 -19.58 -5.00
N ALA A 124 9.08 -18.95 -4.82
CA ALA A 124 9.58 -18.53 -3.51
C ALA A 124 8.62 -17.51 -2.84
N TRP A 125 8.09 -16.55 -3.60
CA TRP A 125 7.10 -15.60 -3.09
C TRP A 125 5.78 -16.27 -2.71
N LEU A 126 5.29 -17.21 -3.51
CA LEU A 126 4.10 -17.99 -3.16
C LEU A 126 4.32 -18.82 -1.88
N GLY A 127 5.51 -19.38 -1.67
CA GLY A 127 5.87 -20.05 -0.42
C GLY A 127 5.83 -19.10 0.79
N ARG A 128 6.37 -17.88 0.65
CA ARG A 128 6.34 -16.86 1.73
C ARG A 128 4.93 -16.46 2.17
N VAL A 129 3.97 -16.53 1.26
CA VAL A 129 2.55 -16.23 1.57
C VAL A 129 1.71 -17.50 1.80
N GLY A 130 2.34 -18.69 1.92
CA GLY A 130 1.68 -19.96 2.20
C GLY A 130 0.84 -20.51 1.03
N LEU A 131 1.22 -20.25 -0.22
CA LEU A 131 0.49 -20.62 -1.43
C LEU A 131 1.30 -21.51 -2.40
N ASP A 132 2.39 -22.08 -1.98
CA ASP A 132 3.26 -22.94 -2.81
C ASP A 132 2.50 -24.13 -3.43
N ALA A 133 1.67 -24.83 -2.66
CA ALA A 133 0.82 -25.91 -3.12
C ALA A 133 -0.31 -25.46 -4.08
N HIS A 134 -0.58 -24.15 -4.15
CA HIS A 134 -1.64 -23.56 -4.96
C HIS A 134 -1.13 -22.84 -6.22
N ALA A 135 0.19 -22.86 -6.44
CA ALA A 135 0.86 -22.10 -7.50
C ALA A 135 0.29 -22.31 -8.92
N ALA A 136 -0.16 -23.53 -9.22
CA ALA A 136 -0.74 -23.89 -10.53
C ALA A 136 -2.24 -23.58 -10.66
N LYS A 137 -2.95 -23.25 -9.56
CA LYS A 137 -4.38 -22.98 -9.59
C LYS A 137 -4.66 -21.63 -10.24
N LEU A 138 -5.85 -21.52 -10.85
CA LEU A 138 -6.41 -20.27 -11.32
C LEU A 138 -7.06 -19.48 -10.16
N PRO A 139 -7.18 -18.14 -10.23
CA PRO A 139 -7.73 -17.32 -9.15
C PRO A 139 -9.12 -17.75 -8.67
N HIS A 140 -10.02 -18.17 -9.57
CA HIS A 140 -11.36 -18.64 -9.21
C HIS A 140 -11.36 -20.01 -8.50
N ARG A 141 -10.24 -20.71 -8.39
CA ARG A 141 -10.10 -22.01 -7.70
C ARG A 141 -9.52 -21.90 -6.29
N VAL A 142 -9.41 -20.70 -5.77
CA VAL A 142 -8.86 -20.40 -4.44
C VAL A 142 -9.77 -19.42 -3.70
N SER A 143 -9.65 -19.36 -2.36
CA SER A 143 -10.46 -18.45 -1.53
C SER A 143 -10.09 -16.97 -1.74
N GLY A 144 -10.94 -16.04 -1.30
CA GLY A 144 -10.68 -14.59 -1.32
C GLY A 144 -9.38 -14.22 -0.63
N GLY A 145 -9.13 -14.73 0.58
CA GLY A 145 -7.87 -14.50 1.30
C GLY A 145 -6.65 -15.08 0.59
N GLN A 146 -6.80 -16.25 -0.09
CA GLN A 146 -5.72 -16.80 -0.92
C GLN A 146 -5.44 -15.92 -2.15
N ARG A 147 -6.47 -15.33 -2.76
CA ARG A 147 -6.26 -14.37 -3.85
C ARG A 147 -5.53 -13.12 -3.39
N GLN A 148 -5.90 -12.56 -2.22
CA GLN A 148 -5.20 -11.40 -1.67
C GLN A 148 -3.73 -11.70 -1.32
N ARG A 149 -3.43 -12.87 -0.74
CA ARG A 149 -2.05 -13.32 -0.53
C ARG A 149 -1.26 -13.42 -1.85
N ALA A 150 -1.89 -13.92 -2.91
CA ALA A 150 -1.26 -14.00 -4.23
C ALA A 150 -1.05 -12.60 -4.85
N GLN A 151 -1.97 -11.66 -4.64
CA GLN A 151 -1.83 -10.27 -5.05
C GLN A 151 -0.65 -9.60 -4.32
N LEU A 152 -0.51 -9.81 -3.01
CA LEU A 152 0.62 -9.33 -2.22
C LEU A 152 1.94 -9.91 -2.74
N ALA A 153 2.00 -11.22 -2.98
CA ALA A 153 3.16 -11.87 -3.56
C ALA A 153 3.53 -11.27 -4.93
N ARG A 154 2.52 -11.01 -5.79
CA ARG A 154 2.71 -10.35 -7.08
C ARG A 154 3.29 -8.95 -6.92
N ALA A 155 2.75 -8.13 -6.02
CA ALA A 155 3.22 -6.79 -5.80
C ALA A 155 4.70 -6.75 -5.37
N LEU A 156 5.10 -7.67 -4.49
CA LEU A 156 6.44 -7.70 -3.90
C LEU A 156 7.48 -8.45 -4.73
N ALA A 157 7.06 -9.34 -5.64
CA ALA A 157 7.98 -10.15 -6.47
C ALA A 157 8.94 -9.30 -7.29
N GLY A 158 8.48 -8.13 -7.78
CA GLY A 158 9.28 -7.17 -8.53
C GLY A 158 10.28 -6.37 -7.68
N ARG A 159 10.32 -6.55 -6.36
CA ARG A 159 11.14 -5.77 -5.43
C ARG A 159 10.91 -4.27 -5.60
N PRO A 160 9.67 -3.78 -5.46
CA PRO A 160 9.38 -2.36 -5.55
C PRO A 160 10.05 -1.63 -4.38
N ARG A 161 10.38 -0.35 -4.59
CA ARG A 161 10.86 0.55 -3.55
C ARG A 161 9.73 1.18 -2.75
N ALA A 162 8.53 1.26 -3.36
CA ALA A 162 7.30 1.69 -2.69
C ALA A 162 6.15 0.72 -2.99
N VAL A 163 5.34 0.44 -1.98
CA VAL A 163 4.12 -0.38 -2.06
C VAL A 163 2.94 0.48 -1.64
N LEU A 164 2.00 0.66 -2.54
CA LEU A 164 0.79 1.45 -2.35
C LEU A 164 -0.39 0.48 -2.26
N MET A 165 -1.24 0.59 -1.22
CA MET A 165 -2.32 -0.38 -0.99
C MET A 165 -3.65 0.32 -0.77
N ASP A 166 -4.64 -0.03 -1.57
CA ASP A 166 -6.00 0.52 -1.50
C ASP A 166 -6.91 -0.45 -0.74
N GLU A 167 -7.25 -0.14 0.51
CA GLU A 167 -8.09 -0.94 1.42
C GLU A 167 -7.76 -2.46 1.40
N PRO A 168 -6.50 -2.86 1.70
CA PRO A 168 -6.02 -4.21 1.41
C PRO A 168 -6.71 -5.31 2.21
N PHE A 169 -7.53 -4.98 3.21
CA PHE A 169 -8.22 -5.96 4.07
C PHE A 169 -9.75 -5.79 4.07
N GLY A 170 -10.30 -4.82 3.33
CA GLY A 170 -11.70 -4.45 3.38
C GLY A 170 -12.69 -5.58 3.04
N ALA A 171 -12.30 -6.51 2.18
CA ALA A 171 -13.14 -7.64 1.75
C ALA A 171 -13.01 -8.91 2.61
N LEU A 172 -12.23 -8.88 3.72
CA LEU A 172 -11.94 -10.05 4.53
C LEU A 172 -12.80 -10.11 5.80
N ASP A 173 -13.18 -11.34 6.19
CA ASP A 173 -13.71 -11.59 7.52
C ASP A 173 -12.64 -11.33 8.61
N ALA A 174 -13.06 -11.16 9.85
CA ALA A 174 -12.18 -10.73 10.95
C ALA A 174 -10.98 -11.69 11.18
N GLN A 175 -11.20 -13.01 11.09
CA GLN A 175 -10.13 -14.00 11.33
C GLN A 175 -9.11 -13.98 10.20
N THR A 176 -9.58 -13.97 8.96
CA THR A 176 -8.72 -13.90 7.76
C THR A 176 -7.96 -12.58 7.71
N ARG A 177 -8.61 -11.46 8.09
CA ARG A 177 -8.02 -10.13 8.19
C ARG A 177 -6.82 -10.13 9.17
N ALA A 178 -7.01 -10.64 10.38
CA ALA A 178 -5.94 -10.71 11.38
C ALA A 178 -4.72 -11.50 10.88
N GLY A 179 -4.95 -12.65 10.23
CA GLY A 179 -3.87 -13.44 9.62
C GLY A 179 -3.17 -12.72 8.46
N MET A 180 -3.90 -11.94 7.67
CA MET A 180 -3.32 -11.16 6.57
C MET A 180 -2.49 -9.97 7.06
N GLN A 181 -2.92 -9.29 8.12
CA GLN A 181 -2.17 -8.19 8.73
C GLN A 181 -0.83 -8.70 9.29
N GLN A 182 -0.85 -9.84 10.00
CA GLN A 182 0.37 -10.46 10.50
C GLN A 182 1.31 -10.86 9.35
N LEU A 183 0.78 -11.50 8.32
CA LEU A 183 1.56 -11.87 7.12
C LEU A 183 2.17 -10.62 6.45
N LEU A 184 1.41 -9.52 6.38
CA LEU A 184 1.91 -8.28 5.79
C LEU A 184 3.12 -7.74 6.57
N VAL A 185 3.04 -7.71 7.91
CA VAL A 185 4.16 -7.31 8.77
C VAL A 185 5.39 -8.18 8.53
N GLU A 186 5.22 -9.51 8.51
CA GLU A 186 6.32 -10.46 8.29
C GLU A 186 6.99 -10.29 6.91
N VAL A 187 6.16 -10.14 5.88
CA VAL A 187 6.64 -10.07 4.50
C VAL A 187 7.28 -8.72 4.20
N LEU A 188 6.74 -7.61 4.71
CA LEU A 188 7.29 -6.27 4.53
C LEU A 188 8.56 -6.06 5.34
N GLY A 189 8.64 -6.59 6.56
CA GLY A 189 9.79 -6.43 7.46
C GLY A 189 11.14 -6.82 6.86
N GLY A 190 11.14 -7.67 5.85
CA GLY A 190 12.36 -8.08 5.12
C GLY A 190 12.63 -7.34 3.81
N THR A 191 11.77 -6.38 3.40
CA THR A 191 11.87 -5.72 2.10
C THR A 191 12.54 -4.36 2.15
N GLY A 192 12.39 -3.62 3.26
CA GLY A 192 12.81 -2.23 3.39
C GLY A 192 12.02 -1.26 2.49
N ALA A 193 10.94 -1.70 1.84
CA ALA A 193 10.12 -0.86 0.97
C ALA A 193 9.33 0.16 1.80
N THR A 194 9.14 1.35 1.25
CA THR A 194 8.18 2.32 1.78
C THR A 194 6.77 1.85 1.50
N VAL A 195 5.88 1.99 2.47
CA VAL A 195 4.49 1.53 2.34
C VAL A 195 3.55 2.69 2.59
N VAL A 196 2.62 2.93 1.67
CA VAL A 196 1.48 3.81 1.90
C VAL A 196 0.22 2.98 1.70
N PHE A 197 -0.59 2.84 2.73
CA PHE A 197 -1.87 2.18 2.59
C PHE A 197 -3.01 3.06 3.05
N VAL A 198 -4.14 2.94 2.38
CA VAL A 198 -5.36 3.64 2.76
C VAL A 198 -6.33 2.66 3.39
N THR A 199 -7.01 3.09 4.42
CA THR A 199 -8.05 2.32 5.11
C THR A 199 -9.08 3.26 5.72
N HIS A 200 -10.25 2.72 6.03
CA HIS A 200 -11.24 3.37 6.88
C HIS A 200 -11.21 2.80 8.31
N ASP A 201 -10.40 1.78 8.56
CA ASP A 201 -10.27 1.12 9.86
C ASP A 201 -9.08 1.71 10.64
N VAL A 202 -9.39 2.39 11.75
CA VAL A 202 -8.39 3.03 12.61
C VAL A 202 -7.51 1.99 13.31
N ASP A 203 -8.06 0.84 13.67
CA ASP A 203 -7.30 -0.21 14.36
C ASP A 203 -6.27 -0.85 13.41
N GLU A 204 -6.60 -1.01 12.13
CA GLU A 204 -5.63 -1.40 11.09
C GLU A 204 -4.49 -0.38 10.96
N ALA A 205 -4.85 0.90 10.92
CA ALA A 205 -3.86 1.97 10.78
C ALA A 205 -2.89 1.98 11.96
N LEU A 206 -3.40 1.91 13.18
CA LEU A 206 -2.58 1.90 14.39
C LEU A 206 -1.73 0.63 14.53
N PHE A 207 -2.23 -0.51 14.06
CA PHE A 207 -1.50 -1.76 14.12
C PHE A 207 -0.32 -1.81 13.12
N LEU A 208 -0.50 -1.29 11.90
CA LEU A 208 0.46 -1.47 10.80
C LEU A 208 1.40 -0.28 10.62
N ALA A 209 0.91 0.98 10.83
CA ALA A 209 1.61 2.17 10.39
C ALA A 209 2.62 2.71 11.42
N ASP A 210 3.65 3.40 10.96
CA ASP A 210 4.56 4.22 11.76
C ASP A 210 3.94 5.59 12.05
N ARG A 211 3.16 6.07 11.06
CA ARG A 211 2.42 7.33 11.14
C ARG A 211 1.05 7.16 10.50
N VAL A 212 0.08 7.92 10.97
CA VAL A 212 -1.28 7.98 10.43
C VAL A 212 -1.53 9.39 9.91
N ALA A 213 -1.81 9.52 8.63
CA ALA A 213 -2.25 10.75 8.00
C ALA A 213 -3.78 10.77 7.93
N LEU A 214 -4.39 11.85 8.43
CA LEU A 214 -5.83 12.07 8.45
C LEU A 214 -6.21 12.91 7.24
N LEU A 215 -6.75 12.26 6.22
CA LEU A 215 -7.09 12.92 4.98
C LEU A 215 -8.27 13.90 5.19
N GLY A 216 -8.11 15.11 4.68
CA GLY A 216 -9.08 16.22 4.88
C GLY A 216 -8.79 17.11 6.08
N THR A 217 -7.91 16.72 7.00
CA THR A 217 -7.52 17.55 8.15
C THR A 217 -6.11 18.11 8.07
N GLY A 218 -5.28 17.59 7.17
CA GLY A 218 -3.86 17.90 7.09
C GLY A 218 -3.01 17.40 8.27
N ARG A 219 -3.59 16.62 9.19
CA ARG A 219 -2.89 16.13 10.37
C ARG A 219 -2.18 14.81 10.08
N VAL A 220 -0.95 14.67 10.58
CA VAL A 220 -0.19 13.43 10.57
C VAL A 220 0.26 13.13 12.00
N LEU A 221 -0.06 11.94 12.49
CA LEU A 221 0.20 11.50 13.87
C LEU A 221 1.21 10.35 13.86
N ALA A 222 2.20 10.39 14.77
CA ALA A 222 3.12 9.28 14.98
C ALA A 222 2.46 8.18 15.81
N VAL A 223 2.70 6.92 15.45
CA VAL A 223 2.21 5.76 16.21
C VAL A 223 3.32 5.29 17.15
N PRO A 224 3.08 5.18 18.46
CA PRO A 224 4.08 4.66 19.41
C PRO A 224 4.53 3.24 19.06
N ARG A 225 5.79 2.93 19.40
CA ARG A 225 6.38 1.58 19.29
C ARG A 225 6.87 1.10 20.66
N PRO A 226 6.97 -0.22 20.93
CA PRO A 226 6.71 -1.34 20.04
C PRO A 226 5.23 -1.59 19.79
N ARG A 227 4.91 -2.18 18.62
CA ARG A 227 3.56 -2.59 18.25
C ARG A 227 3.36 -4.05 18.64
N GLU A 228 2.85 -4.29 19.82
CA GLU A 228 2.40 -5.62 20.20
C GLU A 228 0.89 -5.69 19.98
N ARG A 229 0.41 -6.77 19.35
CA ARG A 229 -1.05 -6.97 19.17
C ARG A 229 -1.82 -6.97 20.47
N GLU A 230 -1.16 -7.34 21.57
CA GLU A 230 -1.70 -7.31 22.91
C GLU A 230 -1.77 -5.90 23.51
N ALA A 231 -1.10 -4.93 22.90
CA ALA A 231 -1.09 -3.52 23.33
C ALA A 231 -2.30 -2.70 22.84
N HIS A 232 -3.37 -3.32 22.34
CA HIS A 232 -4.63 -2.61 22.10
C HIS A 232 -5.19 -1.93 23.36
N ASP A 233 -4.82 -2.41 24.54
CA ASP A 233 -5.19 -1.83 25.84
C ASP A 233 -4.13 -0.86 26.40
N ASP A 234 -3.03 -0.60 25.67
CA ASP A 234 -2.06 0.41 26.07
C ASP A 234 -2.71 1.80 26.10
N PRO A 235 -2.57 2.57 27.21
CA PRO A 235 -3.19 3.89 27.36
C PRO A 235 -2.81 4.87 26.23
N ALA A 236 -1.57 4.81 25.72
CA ALA A 236 -1.11 5.68 24.63
C ALA A 236 -1.81 5.36 23.31
N THR A 237 -1.93 4.07 22.97
CA THR A 237 -2.65 3.60 21.78
C THR A 237 -4.14 3.93 21.86
N THR A 238 -4.75 3.75 23.04
CA THR A 238 -6.15 4.10 23.30
C THR A 238 -6.39 5.63 23.15
N ALA A 239 -5.49 6.45 23.67
CA ALA A 239 -5.57 7.91 23.53
C ALA A 239 -5.44 8.32 22.05
N LEU A 240 -4.47 7.78 21.32
CA LEU A 240 -4.28 8.04 19.89
C LEU A 240 -5.49 7.59 19.07
N ARG A 241 -6.06 6.43 19.36
CA ARG A 241 -7.29 5.95 18.72
C ARG A 241 -8.45 6.95 18.88
N ARG A 242 -8.64 7.47 20.10
CA ARG A 242 -9.68 8.49 20.36
C ARG A 242 -9.40 9.78 19.59
N GLU A 243 -8.15 10.20 19.55
CA GLU A 243 -7.73 11.40 18.81
C GLU A 243 -7.99 11.25 17.30
N VAL A 244 -7.64 10.11 16.70
CA VAL A 244 -7.91 9.80 15.30
C VAL A 244 -9.42 9.81 15.02
N LEU A 245 -10.22 9.12 15.85
CA LEU A 245 -11.68 9.05 15.71
C LEU A 245 -12.34 10.41 15.84
N ALA A 246 -11.92 11.23 16.80
CA ALA A 246 -12.42 12.59 16.98
C ALA A 246 -12.13 13.44 15.74
N SER A 247 -10.88 13.40 15.25
CA SER A 247 -10.47 14.15 14.06
C SER A 247 -11.20 13.72 12.79
N LEU A 248 -11.61 12.46 12.67
CA LEU A 248 -12.42 11.96 11.55
C LEU A 248 -13.89 12.43 11.66
N GLY A 249 -14.41 12.55 12.88
CA GLY A 249 -15.77 13.08 13.14
C GLY A 249 -15.89 14.57 12.83
N ASP A 250 -14.80 15.32 13.01
CA ASP A 250 -14.73 16.76 12.74
C ASP A 250 -14.38 17.08 11.27
N ALA A 251 -14.00 16.08 10.47
CA ALA A 251 -13.66 16.30 9.06
C ALA A 251 -14.91 16.72 8.28
N PRO A 252 -14.86 17.82 7.50
CA PRO A 252 -15.98 18.21 6.65
C PRO A 252 -16.32 17.10 5.68
N LEU A 253 -17.58 16.66 5.68
CA LEU A 253 -18.08 15.71 4.69
C LEU A 253 -17.84 16.29 3.29
N PRO A 254 -17.39 15.47 2.32
CA PRO A 254 -17.31 15.92 0.94
C PRO A 254 -18.69 16.46 0.54
N ALA A 255 -18.71 17.67 -0.04
CA ALA A 255 -19.95 18.29 -0.48
C ALA A 255 -20.73 17.32 -1.35
N GLU A 256 -21.96 16.95 -0.96
CA GLU A 256 -22.88 16.20 -1.81
C GLU A 256 -22.98 16.93 -3.15
N ARG A 257 -22.54 16.27 -4.20
CA ARG A 257 -22.64 16.85 -5.54
C ARG A 257 -24.05 16.62 -6.07
N PRO A 258 -24.69 17.64 -6.62
CA PRO A 258 -25.98 17.49 -7.31
C PRO A 258 -25.88 16.59 -8.54
#